data_17fda93c803c440b61ffd39bcd0574e5
#
_entry.id   17fda93c803c440b61ffd39bcd0574e5
#
_cell.length_a   1.000
_cell.length_b   1.000
_cell.length_c   1.000
_cell.angle_alpha   90.00
_cell.angle_beta   90.00
_cell.angle_gamma   90.00
#
_symmetry.space_group_name_H-M   'P 1'
#
loop_
_entity.id
_entity.type
_entity.pdbx_description
1 polymer ?
#
loop_
_entity_poly.entity_id
_entity_poly.type
_entity_poly.pdbx_seq_one_letter_code
_entity_poly.pdbx_strand_id
1 'polypeptide(L)'
;MAVREQWAETAMGVVVLALAAGFLTYSLTVGGVHMKRGDYEISAKFGEAGSLAPGAAVTVAGVKVGTVSEVTLEPKTYLAVAKLSLDPSVKLPADSTAKITSDGLLGGAHVAIAPGASLDDLKPGGEIENTQGAVDLFGLIGSVIRPQGGAAAAPTPTAPNPATQPAESY
;
A
#
# COMPACT_ATOMS: atom_id res chain seq x y z
N MET A 1 -29.15 -51.50 22.45
CA MET A 1 -28.31 -50.45 23.09
C MET A 1 -27.53 -49.60 22.10
N ALA A 2 -27.35 -50.04 20.86
CA ALA A 2 -26.57 -49.33 19.82
C ALA A 2 -27.14 -47.94 19.35
N VAL A 3 -28.45 -47.75 19.40
CA VAL A 3 -29.08 -46.52 18.88
C VAL A 3 -28.79 -45.27 19.74
N ARG A 4 -28.58 -45.45 21.05
CA ARG A 4 -28.25 -44.32 21.95
C ARG A 4 -26.81 -43.82 21.79
N GLU A 5 -25.90 -44.71 21.41
CA GLU A 5 -24.49 -44.39 21.19
C GLU A 5 -24.30 -43.57 19.90
N GLN A 6 -25.02 -43.92 18.82
CA GLN A 6 -24.99 -43.18 17.55
C GLN A 6 -25.57 -41.77 17.67
N TRP A 7 -26.58 -41.58 18.54
CA TRP A 7 -27.13 -40.26 18.80
C TRP A 7 -26.15 -39.33 19.54
N ALA A 8 -25.34 -39.89 20.43
CA ALA A 8 -24.32 -39.15 21.16
C ALA A 8 -23.18 -38.69 20.23
N GLU A 9 -22.73 -39.55 19.31
CA GLU A 9 -21.72 -39.19 18.32
C GLU A 9 -22.22 -38.12 17.35
N THR A 10 -23.48 -38.28 16.89
CA THR A 10 -24.06 -37.26 15.99
C THR A 10 -24.25 -35.93 16.69
N ALA A 11 -24.70 -35.92 17.94
CA ALA A 11 -24.85 -34.72 18.75
C ALA A 11 -23.49 -34.02 18.97
N MET A 12 -22.43 -34.78 19.25
CA MET A 12 -21.08 -34.26 19.42
C MET A 12 -20.56 -33.61 18.13
N GLY A 13 -20.79 -34.27 16.98
CA GLY A 13 -20.44 -33.72 15.66
C GLY A 13 -21.16 -32.42 15.36
N VAL A 14 -22.45 -32.31 15.66
CA VAL A 14 -23.22 -31.09 15.47
C VAL A 14 -22.70 -29.94 16.34
N VAL A 15 -22.35 -30.23 17.61
CA VAL A 15 -21.78 -29.23 18.53
C VAL A 15 -20.45 -28.71 18.02
N VAL A 16 -19.57 -29.57 17.54
CA VAL A 16 -18.26 -29.18 16.99
C VAL A 16 -18.44 -28.33 15.73
N LEU A 17 -19.35 -28.74 14.84
CA LEU A 17 -19.67 -27.94 13.64
C LEU A 17 -20.26 -26.56 14.00
N ALA A 18 -21.12 -26.48 14.98
CA ALA A 18 -21.69 -25.21 15.43
C ALA A 18 -20.62 -24.28 16.03
N LEU A 19 -19.71 -24.83 16.83
CA LEU A 19 -18.56 -24.08 17.37
C LEU A 19 -17.61 -23.61 16.26
N ALA A 20 -17.31 -24.47 15.30
CA ALA A 20 -16.45 -24.12 14.16
C ALA A 20 -17.09 -23.03 13.30
N ALA A 21 -18.38 -23.13 13.00
CA ALA A 21 -19.12 -22.10 12.26
C ALA A 21 -19.19 -20.78 13.04
N GLY A 22 -19.41 -20.84 14.34
CA GLY A 22 -19.39 -19.68 15.23
C GLY A 22 -18.02 -19.00 15.28
N PHE A 23 -16.95 -19.79 15.39
CA PHE A 23 -15.58 -19.26 15.34
C PHE A 23 -15.24 -18.66 13.99
N LEU A 24 -15.66 -19.29 12.89
CA LEU A 24 -15.45 -18.79 11.55
C LEU A 24 -16.14 -17.43 11.32
N THR A 25 -17.42 -17.33 11.72
CA THR A 25 -18.16 -16.06 11.61
C THR A 25 -17.55 -14.98 12.51
N TYR A 26 -17.14 -15.33 13.72
CA TYR A 26 -16.42 -14.42 14.61
C TYR A 26 -15.08 -13.95 14.01
N SER A 27 -14.29 -14.87 13.46
CA SER A 27 -13.00 -14.57 12.84
C SER A 27 -13.14 -13.63 11.62
N LEU A 28 -14.15 -13.85 10.79
CA LEU A 28 -14.46 -12.97 9.64
C LEU A 28 -14.90 -11.57 10.09
N THR A 29 -15.62 -11.47 11.21
CA THR A 29 -16.08 -10.18 11.75
C THR A 29 -14.95 -9.39 12.41
N VAL A 30 -14.04 -10.05 13.10
CA VAL A 30 -12.88 -9.42 13.76
C VAL A 30 -11.77 -9.13 12.77
N GLY A 31 -11.66 -9.91 11.67
CA GLY A 31 -10.63 -9.74 10.62
C GLY A 31 -10.74 -8.45 9.79
N GLY A 32 -11.68 -7.56 10.11
CA GLY A 32 -11.68 -6.18 9.59
C GLY A 32 -12.17 -6.00 8.15
N VAL A 33 -12.80 -7.01 7.55
CA VAL A 33 -13.53 -6.84 6.28
C VAL A 33 -14.89 -6.18 6.58
N HIS A 34 -14.87 -5.02 7.18
CA HIS A 34 -16.07 -4.21 7.38
C HIS A 34 -16.30 -3.38 6.12
N MET A 35 -16.91 -3.98 5.11
CA MET A 35 -17.69 -3.19 4.17
C MET A 35 -18.92 -2.68 4.94
N LYS A 36 -18.78 -1.56 5.65
CA LYS A 36 -19.94 -0.86 6.18
C LYS A 36 -20.81 -0.48 4.99
N ARG A 37 -22.07 -0.88 5.05
CA ARG A 37 -23.09 -0.48 4.08
C ARG A 37 -23.17 1.05 4.09
N GLY A 38 -22.63 1.69 3.04
CA GLY A 38 -22.65 3.14 2.91
C GLY A 38 -21.28 3.79 2.70
N ASP A 39 -20.18 3.07 2.89
CA ASP A 39 -18.84 3.60 2.61
C ASP A 39 -18.74 4.06 1.15
N TYR A 40 -18.07 5.17 0.91
CA TYR A 40 -17.78 5.63 -0.44
C TYR A 40 -16.33 5.31 -0.81
N GLU A 41 -16.13 4.97 -2.07
CA GLU A 41 -14.80 4.68 -2.58
C GLU A 41 -14.21 5.92 -3.25
N ILE A 42 -12.92 6.11 -3.03
CA ILE A 42 -12.07 7.04 -3.76
C ILE A 42 -10.80 6.33 -4.21
N SER A 43 -10.10 6.88 -5.18
CA SER A 43 -8.84 6.35 -5.65
C SER A 43 -7.69 7.31 -5.38
N ALA A 44 -6.49 6.74 -5.24
CA ALA A 44 -5.26 7.51 -5.14
C ALA A 44 -4.15 6.76 -5.89
N LYS A 45 -3.36 7.48 -6.71
CA LYS A 45 -2.27 6.92 -7.51
C LYS A 45 -0.93 7.27 -6.88
N PHE A 46 -0.12 6.26 -6.60
CA PHE A 46 1.18 6.43 -5.97
C PHE A 46 2.29 5.95 -6.90
N GLY A 47 3.41 6.64 -6.91
CA GLY A 47 4.61 6.19 -7.62
C GLY A 47 5.20 4.92 -7.01
N GLU A 48 5.06 4.76 -5.68
CA GLU A 48 5.53 3.59 -4.95
C GLU A 48 4.55 3.28 -3.81
N ALA A 49 4.05 2.04 -3.78
CA ALA A 49 3.13 1.57 -2.75
C ALA A 49 3.84 0.97 -1.52
N GLY A 50 5.12 0.59 -1.66
CA GLY A 50 5.87 -0.07 -0.59
C GLY A 50 5.17 -1.32 -0.08
N SER A 51 4.94 -1.40 1.23
CA SER A 51 4.24 -2.51 1.90
C SER A 51 2.73 -2.28 2.08
N LEU A 52 2.13 -1.32 1.35
CA LEU A 52 0.69 -1.08 1.42
C LEU A 52 -0.09 -2.28 0.87
N ALA A 53 -1.01 -2.80 1.66
CA ALA A 53 -1.81 -3.97 1.31
C ALA A 53 -3.31 -3.70 1.51
N PRO A 54 -4.20 -4.45 0.83
CA PRO A 54 -5.63 -4.43 1.14
C PRO A 54 -5.89 -4.70 2.63
N GLY A 55 -6.83 -3.96 3.22
CA GLY A 55 -7.10 -3.99 4.66
C GLY A 55 -6.28 -2.99 5.49
N ALA A 56 -5.26 -2.35 4.91
CA ALA A 56 -4.51 -1.29 5.58
C ALA A 56 -5.42 -0.14 6.01
N ALA A 57 -5.08 0.52 7.10
CA ALA A 57 -5.85 1.64 7.61
C ALA A 57 -5.74 2.87 6.70
N VAL A 58 -6.83 3.65 6.62
CA VAL A 58 -6.82 5.01 6.10
C VAL A 58 -7.09 5.95 7.26
N THR A 59 -6.21 6.92 7.48
CA THR A 59 -6.29 7.84 8.61
C THR A 59 -6.36 9.29 8.14
N VAL A 60 -7.08 10.12 8.89
CA VAL A 60 -7.09 11.58 8.76
C VAL A 60 -6.68 12.15 10.11
N ALA A 61 -5.64 12.95 10.15
CA ALA A 61 -5.06 13.49 11.40
C ALA A 61 -4.79 12.39 12.46
N GLY A 62 -4.39 11.17 12.03
CA GLY A 62 -4.13 10.03 12.91
C GLY A 62 -5.36 9.23 13.35
N VAL A 63 -6.58 9.67 12.98
CA VAL A 63 -7.82 8.94 13.29
C VAL A 63 -8.17 8.04 12.12
N LYS A 64 -8.45 6.76 12.38
CA LYS A 64 -8.87 5.82 11.35
C LYS A 64 -10.28 6.17 10.86
N VAL A 65 -10.38 6.46 9.56
CA VAL A 65 -11.62 6.86 8.87
C VAL A 65 -12.04 5.87 7.78
N GLY A 66 -11.19 4.88 7.49
CA GLY A 66 -11.47 3.92 6.44
C GLY A 66 -10.43 2.83 6.33
N THR A 67 -10.47 2.11 5.22
CA THR A 67 -9.53 1.03 4.88
C THR A 67 -9.21 1.05 3.39
N VAL A 68 -8.04 0.52 3.03
CA VAL A 68 -7.67 0.24 1.65
C VAL A 68 -8.44 -1.00 1.20
N SER A 69 -9.28 -0.87 0.17
CA SER A 69 -10.06 -1.99 -0.37
C SER A 69 -9.25 -2.80 -1.39
N GLU A 70 -8.45 -2.13 -2.20
CA GLU A 70 -7.68 -2.77 -3.27
C GLU A 70 -6.40 -2.00 -3.56
N VAL A 71 -5.34 -2.70 -3.96
CA VAL A 71 -4.11 -2.11 -4.50
C VAL A 71 -3.78 -2.81 -5.81
N THR A 72 -3.74 -2.06 -6.91
CA THR A 72 -3.48 -2.59 -8.27
C THR A 72 -2.42 -1.76 -8.97
N LEU A 73 -1.74 -2.35 -9.95
CA LEU A 73 -0.81 -1.62 -10.82
C LEU A 73 -1.55 -1.19 -12.09
N GLU A 74 -1.49 0.08 -12.42
CA GLU A 74 -1.98 0.60 -13.71
C GLU A 74 -0.94 0.32 -14.81
N PRO A 75 -1.25 -0.53 -15.81
CA PRO A 75 -0.24 -0.98 -16.77
C PRO A 75 0.28 0.11 -17.71
N LYS A 76 -0.46 1.21 -17.88
CA LYS A 76 -0.10 2.30 -18.79
C LYS A 76 0.87 3.28 -18.16
N THR A 77 0.65 3.62 -16.90
CA THR A 77 1.42 4.64 -16.17
C THR A 77 2.43 4.03 -15.20
N TYR A 78 2.30 2.72 -14.93
CA TYR A 78 3.08 1.98 -13.92
C TYR A 78 2.93 2.57 -12.51
N LEU A 79 1.80 3.25 -12.25
CA LEU A 79 1.48 3.75 -10.92
C LEU A 79 0.68 2.70 -10.14
N ALA A 80 0.91 2.65 -8.85
CA ALA A 80 0.10 1.86 -7.94
C ALA A 80 -1.20 2.62 -7.64
N VAL A 81 -2.33 2.04 -8.02
CA VAL A 81 -3.66 2.58 -7.74
C VAL A 81 -4.21 1.92 -6.49
N ALA A 82 -4.40 2.69 -5.44
CA ALA A 82 -5.07 2.26 -4.23
C ALA A 82 -6.51 2.75 -4.23
N LYS A 83 -7.46 1.82 -4.03
CA LYS A 83 -8.86 2.15 -3.76
C LYS A 83 -9.06 2.22 -2.25
N LEU A 84 -9.65 3.30 -1.80
CA LEU A 84 -9.86 3.62 -0.39
C LEU A 84 -11.35 3.64 -0.11
N SER A 85 -11.80 2.83 0.85
CA SER A 85 -13.16 2.83 1.36
C SER A 85 -13.22 3.70 2.61
N LEU A 86 -14.01 4.75 2.58
CA LEU A 86 -14.09 5.76 3.63
C LEU A 86 -15.48 5.82 4.25
N ASP A 87 -15.53 6.14 5.55
CA ASP A 87 -16.77 6.38 6.27
C ASP A 87 -17.51 7.59 5.65
N PRO A 88 -18.81 7.45 5.34
CA PRO A 88 -19.59 8.51 4.69
C PRO A 88 -19.76 9.78 5.54
N SER A 89 -19.50 9.70 6.84
CA SER A 89 -19.52 10.87 7.73
C SER A 89 -18.31 11.79 7.52
N VAL A 90 -17.23 11.29 6.89
CA VAL A 90 -16.00 12.04 6.65
C VAL A 90 -15.98 12.54 5.22
N LYS A 91 -16.08 13.85 5.06
CA LYS A 91 -15.95 14.53 3.78
C LYS A 91 -14.53 15.05 3.64
N LEU A 92 -13.90 14.75 2.52
CA LEU A 92 -12.53 15.18 2.22
C LEU A 92 -12.57 16.34 1.22
N PRO A 93 -11.85 17.44 1.46
CA PRO A 93 -11.62 18.48 0.46
C PRO A 93 -10.96 17.91 -0.80
N ALA A 94 -11.30 18.45 -1.97
CA ALA A 94 -10.79 17.97 -3.27
C ALA A 94 -9.26 18.10 -3.40
N ASP A 95 -8.65 19.06 -2.70
CA ASP A 95 -7.21 19.31 -2.66
C ASP A 95 -6.46 18.55 -1.55
N SER A 96 -7.09 17.54 -0.95
CA SER A 96 -6.47 16.69 0.07
C SER A 96 -5.25 15.95 -0.50
N THR A 97 -4.28 15.68 0.36
CA THR A 97 -3.07 14.93 0.01
C THR A 97 -3.09 13.57 0.68
N ALA A 98 -2.89 12.48 -0.09
CA ALA A 98 -2.72 11.13 0.42
C ALA A 98 -1.24 10.77 0.47
N LYS A 99 -0.78 10.25 1.61
CA LYS A 99 0.60 9.81 1.84
C LYS A 99 0.62 8.38 2.36
N ILE A 100 1.50 7.55 1.79
CA ILE A 100 1.79 6.23 2.37
C ILE A 100 2.84 6.40 3.46
N THR A 101 2.53 5.94 4.66
CA THR A 101 3.44 5.98 5.82
C THR A 101 3.43 4.65 6.54
N SER A 102 4.49 4.35 7.27
CA SER A 102 4.63 3.11 8.04
C SER A 102 4.30 3.32 9.51
N ASP A 103 3.72 2.32 10.14
CA ASP A 103 3.47 2.28 11.59
C ASP A 103 4.77 1.89 12.31
N GLY A 104 5.73 2.80 12.37
CA GLY A 104 7.05 2.55 12.97
C GLY A 104 7.95 1.69 12.07
N LEU A 105 8.99 1.08 12.69
CA LEU A 105 10.02 0.30 11.98
C LEU A 105 9.59 -1.12 11.62
N LEU A 106 8.65 -1.70 12.35
CA LEU A 106 8.18 -3.08 12.21
C LEU A 106 6.69 -3.18 11.89
N GLY A 107 5.99 -2.06 11.76
CA GLY A 107 4.58 -1.99 11.44
C GLY A 107 4.31 -2.08 9.93
N GLY A 108 3.06 -2.31 9.58
CA GLY A 108 2.59 -2.23 8.20
C GLY A 108 2.53 -0.79 7.67
N ALA A 109 2.33 -0.64 6.36
CA ALA A 109 2.03 0.66 5.79
C ALA A 109 0.54 0.97 5.89
N HIS A 110 0.22 2.25 6.04
CA HIS A 110 -1.14 2.77 6.00
C HIS A 110 -1.20 4.07 5.17
N VAL A 111 -2.40 4.47 4.78
CA VAL A 111 -2.59 5.73 4.06
C VAL A 111 -2.98 6.81 5.04
N ALA A 112 -2.15 7.84 5.16
CA ALA A 112 -2.47 9.05 5.91
C ALA A 112 -2.95 10.14 4.95
N ILE A 113 -4.13 10.69 5.20
CA ILE A 113 -4.70 11.79 4.41
C ILE A 113 -4.57 13.08 5.21
N ALA A 114 -3.96 14.08 4.59
CA ALA A 114 -3.94 15.45 5.08
C ALA A 114 -5.02 16.22 4.33
N PRO A 115 -6.07 16.70 5.02
CA PRO A 115 -7.10 17.50 4.39
C PRO A 115 -6.52 18.80 3.83
N GLY A 116 -7.01 19.22 2.67
CA GLY A 116 -6.67 20.51 2.08
C GLY A 116 -7.56 21.66 2.60
N ALA A 117 -7.58 22.75 1.87
CA ALA A 117 -8.35 23.95 2.21
C ALA A 117 -9.47 24.24 1.20
N SER A 118 -9.67 23.38 0.19
CA SER A 118 -10.74 23.55 -0.79
C SER A 118 -12.12 23.53 -0.13
N LEU A 119 -13.02 24.36 -0.63
CA LEU A 119 -14.43 24.36 -0.24
C LEU A 119 -15.22 23.26 -0.96
N ASP A 120 -14.66 22.69 -2.01
CA ASP A 120 -15.26 21.59 -2.76
C ASP A 120 -14.88 20.25 -2.14
N ASP A 121 -15.88 19.42 -1.87
CA ASP A 121 -15.69 18.06 -1.35
C ASP A 121 -15.33 17.10 -2.50
N LEU A 122 -14.46 16.14 -2.21
CA LEU A 122 -14.14 15.03 -3.10
C LEU A 122 -15.38 14.15 -3.27
N LYS A 123 -15.79 13.94 -4.51
CA LYS A 123 -16.98 13.14 -4.82
C LYS A 123 -16.71 11.63 -4.69
N PRO A 124 -17.72 10.83 -4.36
CA PRO A 124 -17.59 9.38 -4.46
C PRO A 124 -17.10 8.94 -5.85
N GLY A 125 -16.13 8.03 -5.89
CA GLY A 125 -15.45 7.63 -7.12
C GLY A 125 -14.38 8.62 -7.61
N GLY A 126 -14.14 9.71 -6.89
CA GLY A 126 -13.10 10.70 -7.22
C GLY A 126 -11.69 10.16 -6.97
N GLU A 127 -10.71 10.89 -7.48
CA GLU A 127 -9.28 10.60 -7.32
C GLU A 127 -8.60 11.70 -6.51
N ILE A 128 -7.75 11.32 -5.56
CA ILE A 128 -6.86 12.25 -4.88
C ILE A 128 -5.67 12.50 -5.79
N GLU A 129 -5.53 13.75 -6.26
CA GLU A 129 -4.46 14.14 -7.20
C GLU A 129 -3.10 14.27 -6.51
N ASN A 130 -3.10 14.77 -5.26
CA ASN A 130 -1.87 14.99 -4.51
C ASN A 130 -1.49 13.74 -3.73
N THR A 131 -0.47 13.02 -4.18
CA THR A 131 -0.03 11.78 -3.54
C THR A 131 1.45 11.78 -3.24
N GLN A 132 1.83 11.14 -2.13
CA GLN A 132 3.21 10.87 -1.76
C GLN A 132 3.37 9.37 -1.55
N GLY A 133 4.24 8.73 -2.34
CA GLY A 133 4.55 7.32 -2.23
C GLY A 133 5.25 6.95 -0.92
N ALA A 134 5.43 5.66 -0.72
CA ALA A 134 6.16 5.13 0.42
C ALA A 134 7.62 5.60 0.42
N VAL A 135 8.15 5.92 1.59
CA VAL A 135 9.58 6.26 1.77
C VAL A 135 10.29 5.07 2.39
N ASP A 136 11.30 4.54 1.70
CA ASP A 136 12.15 3.50 2.25
C ASP A 136 13.21 4.10 3.20
N LEU A 137 12.93 4.04 4.51
CA LEU A 137 13.83 4.53 5.53
C LEU A 137 15.16 3.74 5.58
N PHE A 138 15.12 2.45 5.26
CA PHE A 138 16.33 1.62 5.25
C PHE A 138 17.25 1.95 4.07
N GLY A 139 16.67 2.28 2.91
CA GLY A 139 17.41 2.78 1.75
C GLY A 139 18.13 4.09 2.07
N LEU A 140 17.47 5.00 2.78
CA LEU A 140 18.06 6.28 3.22
C LEU A 140 19.21 6.08 4.21
N ILE A 141 19.04 5.23 5.23
CA ILE A 141 20.11 4.90 6.19
C ILE A 141 21.27 4.23 5.46
N GLY A 142 21.02 3.31 4.55
CA GLY A 142 22.04 2.64 3.74
C GLY A 142 22.85 3.62 2.88
N SER A 143 22.25 4.67 2.37
CA SER A 143 22.92 5.70 1.57
C SER A 143 23.87 6.58 2.39
N VAL A 144 23.54 6.83 3.65
CA VAL A 144 24.37 7.62 4.58
C VAL A 144 25.54 6.79 5.13
N ILE A 145 25.36 5.48 5.32
CA ILE A 145 26.39 4.58 5.87
C ILE A 145 27.38 4.13 4.79
N ARG A 146 27.06 4.26 3.50
CA ARG A 146 28.08 4.02 2.47
C ARG A 146 29.18 5.06 2.61
N PRO A 147 30.42 4.67 3.00
CA PRO A 147 31.55 5.61 2.97
C PRO A 147 31.66 6.11 1.54
N GLN A 148 31.70 7.41 1.34
CA GLN A 148 32.08 8.03 0.06
C GLN A 148 33.57 7.76 -0.22
N GLY A 149 33.94 6.50 -0.32
CA GLY A 149 35.25 6.02 -0.67
C GLY A 149 35.18 5.28 -1.99
N GLY A 150 35.19 6.05 -3.09
CA GLY A 150 35.21 5.47 -4.43
C GLY A 150 34.73 6.48 -5.45
N ALA A 151 35.40 7.63 -5.55
CA ALA A 151 35.45 8.35 -6.80
C ALA A 151 35.95 7.34 -7.83
N ALA A 152 35.06 6.70 -8.58
CA ALA A 152 35.41 5.99 -9.78
C ALA A 152 36.15 7.02 -10.65
N ALA A 153 37.47 6.81 -10.77
CA ALA A 153 38.29 7.55 -11.69
C ALA A 153 37.60 7.54 -13.05
N ALA A 154 37.21 8.71 -13.51
CA ALA A 154 36.75 8.90 -14.87
C ALA A 154 37.81 8.27 -15.80
N PRO A 155 37.43 7.49 -16.82
CA PRO A 155 38.38 7.01 -17.79
C PRO A 155 39.07 8.22 -18.43
N THR A 156 40.35 8.34 -18.19
CA THR A 156 41.20 9.33 -18.82
C THR A 156 41.03 9.18 -20.35
N PRO A 157 40.72 10.23 -21.10
CA PRO A 157 40.64 10.13 -22.54
C PRO A 157 42.07 9.76 -23.03
N THR A 158 42.20 8.58 -23.59
CA THR A 158 43.44 8.11 -24.25
C THR A 158 43.73 9.08 -25.37
N ALA A 159 44.83 9.80 -25.27
CA ALA A 159 45.35 10.66 -26.33
C ALA A 159 45.52 9.84 -27.61
N PRO A 160 45.20 10.40 -28.79
CA PRO A 160 45.37 9.69 -30.05
C PRO A 160 46.84 9.36 -30.26
N ASN A 161 47.11 8.08 -30.53
CA ASN A 161 48.44 7.56 -30.92
C ASN A 161 48.87 8.21 -32.24
N PRO A 162 50.06 8.92 -32.34
CA PRO A 162 50.49 9.60 -33.54
C PRO A 162 51.10 8.70 -34.62
N ALA A 163 50.88 7.37 -34.54
CA ALA A 163 51.59 6.41 -35.42
C ALA A 163 50.68 5.79 -36.49
N THR A 164 49.78 6.54 -37.11
CA THR A 164 49.11 6.06 -38.33
C THR A 164 48.89 7.24 -39.29
N GLN A 165 49.98 7.81 -39.82
CA GLN A 165 49.92 8.57 -41.05
C GLN A 165 50.13 7.60 -42.21
N PRO A 166 49.23 7.51 -43.18
CA PRO A 166 49.54 6.84 -44.46
C PRO A 166 50.54 7.69 -45.22
N ALA A 167 51.65 7.07 -45.64
CA ALA A 167 52.59 7.68 -46.56
C ALA A 167 51.92 7.92 -47.91
N GLU A 168 51.76 9.18 -48.25
CA GLU A 168 51.53 9.56 -49.67
C GLU A 168 52.75 9.23 -50.49
N SER A 169 52.55 8.32 -51.40
CA SER A 169 53.50 8.03 -52.47
C SER A 169 53.10 8.83 -53.72
N TYR A 170 54.09 9.55 -54.24
CA TYR A 170 54.11 10.12 -55.57
C TYR A 170 53.65 9.14 -56.65
#